data_733c51e664814d0887552cba960a3658
#
_entry.id   733c51e664814d0887552cba960a3658
#
_cell.length_a   1.000
_cell.length_b   1.000
_cell.length_c   1.000
_cell.angle_alpha   90.00
_cell.angle_beta   90.00
_cell.angle_gamma   90.00
#
_symmetry.space_group_name_H-M   'P 1'
#
loop_
_entity.id
_entity.type
_entity.pdbx_description
1 polymer ?
#
loop_
_entity_poly.entity_id
_entity_poly.type
_entity_poly.pdbx_seq_one_letter_code
_entity_poly.pdbx_strand_id
1 'polypeptide(L)'
;MTRITVRNNIFQHIQVLKSNRTKRNRYGEFVVEGVRNINEAIKNGWRIRSFLCGEGKLSDWAEELLRTVKTKENYRFSQELMKELSSKEDTSE
;
A
#
# COMPACT_ATOMS: atom_id res chain seq x y z
N MET A 1 2.97 8.08 10.61
CA MET A 1 2.07 7.58 9.56
C MET A 1 1.08 8.67 9.19
N THR A 2 0.93 8.90 7.91
CA THR A 2 0.07 9.97 7.42
C THR A 2 -1.32 9.45 7.12
N ARG A 3 -2.33 10.14 7.62
CA ARG A 3 -3.72 9.76 7.38
C ARG A 3 -4.24 10.51 6.16
N ILE A 4 -4.90 9.79 5.26
CA ILE A 4 -5.42 10.37 4.03
C ILE A 4 -6.91 10.09 3.93
N THR A 5 -7.70 11.15 3.85
CA THR A 5 -9.14 11.05 3.81
C THR A 5 -9.76 11.64 2.55
N VAL A 6 -8.94 12.19 1.66
CA VAL A 6 -9.41 12.76 0.40
C VAL A 6 -8.53 12.23 -0.73
N ARG A 7 -9.04 12.32 -1.96
CA ARG A 7 -8.31 11.85 -3.13
C ARG A 7 -7.25 12.86 -3.54
N ASN A 8 -6.19 12.93 -2.72
CA ASN A 8 -5.10 13.86 -2.96
C ASN A 8 -4.09 13.28 -3.95
N ASN A 9 -2.97 13.95 -4.09
CA ASN A 9 -1.95 13.53 -5.06
C ASN A 9 -1.38 12.15 -4.75
N ILE A 10 -1.24 11.82 -3.46
CA ILE A 10 -0.72 10.52 -3.06
C ILE A 10 -1.70 9.43 -3.47
N PHE A 11 -2.97 9.62 -3.19
CA PHE A 11 -4.00 8.67 -3.56
C PHE A 11 -4.02 8.47 -5.08
N GLN A 12 -3.97 9.55 -5.83
CA GLN A 12 -4.01 9.48 -7.29
C GLN A 12 -2.79 8.78 -7.85
N HIS A 13 -1.63 9.02 -7.26
CA HIS A 13 -0.41 8.35 -7.70
C HIS A 13 -0.53 6.83 -7.54
N ILE A 14 -1.07 6.39 -6.41
CA ILE A 14 -1.24 4.97 -6.16
C ILE A 14 -2.23 4.36 -7.17
N GLN A 15 -3.31 5.06 -7.44
CA GLN A 15 -4.27 4.59 -8.43
C GLN A 15 -3.61 4.42 -9.80
N VAL A 16 -2.79 5.37 -10.18
CA VAL A 16 -2.08 5.31 -11.45
C VAL A 16 -1.15 4.11 -11.49
N LEU A 17 -0.42 3.86 -10.40
CA LEU A 17 0.48 2.71 -10.35
C LEU A 17 -0.29 1.39 -10.50
N LYS A 18 -1.50 1.33 -9.97
CA LYS A 18 -2.28 0.11 -10.07
C LYS A 18 -2.84 -0.15 -11.45
N SER A 19 -3.08 0.90 -12.22
CA SER A 19 -3.79 0.76 -13.48
C SER A 19 -2.96 1.05 -14.71
N ASN A 20 -1.76 1.57 -14.58
CA ASN A 20 -1.01 2.06 -15.74
C ASN A 20 0.41 1.51 -15.74
N ARG A 21 0.64 0.53 -16.63
CA ARG A 21 1.93 -0.13 -16.71
C ARG A 21 3.05 0.83 -17.12
N THR A 22 2.76 1.73 -18.05
CA THR A 22 3.77 2.68 -18.50
C THR A 22 4.24 3.56 -17.35
N LYS A 23 3.30 4.01 -16.53
CA LYS A 23 3.66 4.83 -15.38
C LYS A 23 4.45 4.04 -14.34
N ARG A 24 4.12 2.76 -14.14
CA ARG A 24 4.90 1.92 -13.23
C ARG A 24 6.36 1.86 -13.70
N ASN A 25 6.56 1.68 -15.00
CA ASN A 25 7.91 1.64 -15.54
C ASN A 25 8.63 2.97 -15.38
N ARG A 26 7.91 4.05 -15.62
CA ARG A 26 8.49 5.38 -15.53
C ARG A 26 8.96 5.70 -14.12
N TYR A 27 8.12 5.39 -13.13
CA TYR A 27 8.47 5.70 -11.74
C TYR A 27 9.31 4.63 -11.09
N GLY A 28 9.38 3.44 -11.69
CA GLY A 28 10.10 2.33 -11.09
C GLY A 28 9.41 1.82 -9.84
N GLU A 29 8.09 1.91 -9.79
CA GLU A 29 7.31 1.54 -8.62
C GLU A 29 6.09 0.75 -9.04
N PHE A 30 5.61 -0.09 -8.13
CA PHE A 30 4.37 -0.82 -8.34
C PHE A 30 3.77 -1.17 -6.99
N VAL A 31 2.50 -1.59 -7.02
CA VAL A 31 1.75 -1.88 -5.81
C VAL A 31 1.65 -3.40 -5.63
N VAL A 32 1.88 -3.85 -4.40
CA VAL A 32 1.77 -5.26 -4.05
C VAL A 32 0.67 -5.39 -3.01
N GLU A 33 -0.23 -6.34 -3.20
CA GLU A 33 -1.36 -6.54 -2.29
C GLU A 33 -1.36 -7.95 -1.74
N GLY A 34 -1.84 -8.08 -0.51
CA GLY A 34 -2.04 -9.36 0.12
C GLY A 34 -0.86 -9.82 0.93
N VAL A 35 -1.15 -10.56 2.01
CA VAL A 35 -0.14 -11.00 2.96
C VAL A 35 0.97 -11.79 2.27
N ARG A 36 0.58 -12.72 1.42
CA ARG A 36 1.54 -13.60 0.78
C ARG A 36 2.49 -12.82 -0.13
N ASN A 37 1.93 -11.95 -0.96
CA ASN A 37 2.74 -11.20 -1.91
C ASN A 37 3.65 -10.21 -1.22
N ILE A 38 3.16 -9.59 -0.16
CA ILE A 38 3.97 -8.64 0.60
C ILE A 38 5.12 -9.37 1.28
N ASN A 39 4.83 -10.53 1.89
CA ASN A 39 5.89 -11.31 2.53
C ASN A 39 6.94 -11.75 1.52
N GLU A 40 6.54 -12.11 0.31
CA GLU A 40 7.49 -12.49 -0.73
C GLU A 40 8.36 -11.32 -1.14
N ALA A 41 7.77 -10.15 -1.28
CA ALA A 41 8.54 -8.96 -1.64
C ALA A 41 9.61 -8.67 -0.58
N ILE A 42 9.23 -8.76 0.68
CA ILE A 42 10.17 -8.51 1.78
C ILE A 42 11.25 -9.58 1.80
N LYS A 43 10.87 -10.83 1.63
CA LYS A 43 11.80 -11.94 1.63
C LYS A 43 12.83 -11.82 0.53
N ASN A 44 12.41 -11.30 -0.63
CA ASN A 44 13.30 -11.14 -1.77
C ASN A 44 14.14 -9.86 -1.69
N GLY A 45 14.01 -9.11 -0.63
CA GLY A 45 14.85 -7.93 -0.43
C GLY A 45 14.41 -6.71 -1.22
N TRP A 46 13.16 -6.70 -1.70
CA TRP A 46 12.66 -5.55 -2.44
C TRP A 46 12.52 -4.37 -1.50
N ARG A 47 12.86 -3.19 -2.02
CA ARG A 47 12.71 -1.98 -1.24
C ARG A 47 11.25 -1.60 -1.16
N ILE A 48 10.74 -1.46 0.06
CA ILE A 48 9.36 -1.04 0.29
C ILE A 48 9.37 0.46 0.50
N ARG A 49 8.70 1.17 -0.40
CA ARG A 49 8.62 2.62 -0.26
C ARG A 49 7.63 3.03 0.82
N SER A 50 6.46 2.39 0.84
CA SER A 50 5.41 2.75 1.79
C SER A 50 4.49 1.57 2.01
N PHE A 51 3.95 1.48 3.22
CA PHE A 51 2.84 0.59 3.49
C PHE A 51 1.56 1.40 3.46
N LEU A 52 0.52 0.79 2.91
CA LEU A 52 -0.79 1.42 2.80
C LEU A 52 -1.77 0.56 3.57
N CYS A 53 -2.53 1.17 4.48
CA CYS A 53 -3.51 0.41 5.24
C CYS A 53 -4.78 1.23 5.39
N GLY A 54 -5.88 0.53 5.69
CA GLY A 54 -7.13 1.19 5.96
C GLY A 54 -7.25 1.57 7.41
N GLU A 55 -8.30 2.30 7.72
CA GLU A 55 -8.59 2.65 9.10
C GLU A 55 -9.14 1.42 9.82
N GLY A 56 -9.06 1.46 11.14
CA GLY A 56 -9.51 0.38 11.97
C GLY A 56 -8.32 -0.36 12.56
N LYS A 57 -8.64 -1.47 13.21
CA LYS A 57 -7.61 -2.23 13.88
C LYS A 57 -6.82 -3.05 12.85
N LEU A 58 -5.51 -2.95 12.94
CA LEU A 58 -4.63 -3.73 12.06
C LEU A 58 -4.38 -5.09 12.66
N SER A 59 -4.08 -6.05 11.79
CA SER A 59 -3.70 -7.40 12.26
C SER A 59 -2.34 -7.31 12.94
N ASP A 60 -2.03 -8.33 13.72
CA ASP A 60 -0.72 -8.41 14.37
C ASP A 60 0.40 -8.41 13.34
N TRP A 61 0.17 -9.10 12.24
CA TRP A 61 1.15 -9.15 11.15
C TRP A 61 1.42 -7.75 10.59
N ALA A 62 0.35 -6.99 10.35
CA ALA A 62 0.51 -5.65 9.79
C ALA A 62 1.22 -4.73 10.75
N GLU A 63 0.87 -4.81 12.04
CA GLU A 63 1.54 -3.99 13.05
C GLU A 63 3.01 -4.32 13.14
N GLU A 64 3.34 -5.60 13.03
CA GLU A 64 4.73 -6.01 13.08
C GLU A 64 5.52 -5.46 11.90
N LEU A 65 4.94 -5.49 10.70
CA LEU A 65 5.59 -4.93 9.53
C LEU A 65 5.83 -3.44 9.68
N LEU A 66 4.83 -2.72 10.15
CA LEU A 66 4.97 -1.28 10.33
C LEU A 66 6.07 -0.95 11.32
N ARG A 67 6.30 -1.83 12.27
CA ARG A 67 7.31 -1.61 13.31
C ARG A 67 8.71 -1.99 12.84
N THR A 68 8.82 -3.04 12.02
CA THR A 68 10.13 -3.62 11.73
C THR A 68 10.69 -3.30 10.36
N VAL A 69 9.84 -2.98 9.39
CA VAL A 69 10.31 -2.69 8.04
C VAL A 69 10.39 -1.18 7.84
N LYS A 70 11.58 -0.72 7.47
CA LYS A 70 11.80 0.70 7.30
C LYS A 70 11.27 1.17 5.96
N THR A 71 10.48 2.22 5.98
CA THR A 71 9.91 2.80 4.77
C THR A 71 10.11 4.31 4.79
N LYS A 72 9.83 4.92 3.65
CA LYS A 72 9.92 6.37 3.56
C LYS A 72 8.78 7.04 4.31
N GLU A 73 7.58 6.52 4.12
CA GLU A 73 6.39 7.00 4.82
C GLU A 73 5.31 5.96 4.67
N ASN A 74 4.47 5.82 5.68
CA ASN A 74 3.34 4.90 5.61
C ASN A 74 2.06 5.72 5.63
N TYR A 75 1.02 5.21 4.97
CA TYR A 75 -0.22 5.93 4.81
C TYR A 75 -1.40 5.12 5.32
N ARG A 76 -2.32 5.80 5.98
CA ARG A 76 -3.56 5.19 6.43
C ARG A 76 -4.71 5.90 5.73
N PHE A 77 -5.47 5.15 4.95
CA PHE A 77 -6.56 5.70 4.16
C PHE A 77 -7.89 5.46 4.85
N SER A 78 -8.84 6.37 4.63
CA SER A 78 -10.19 6.13 5.11
C SER A 78 -10.70 4.82 4.50
N GLN A 79 -11.70 4.22 5.14
CA GLN A 79 -12.27 2.96 4.66
C GLN A 79 -12.72 3.08 3.21
N GLU A 80 -13.34 4.18 2.89
CA GLU A 80 -13.86 4.42 1.56
C GLU A 80 -12.75 4.47 0.52
N LEU A 81 -11.69 5.21 0.81
CA LEU A 81 -10.57 5.32 -0.13
C LEU A 81 -9.81 4.01 -0.25
N MET A 82 -9.65 3.30 0.85
CA MET A 82 -8.96 2.02 0.81
C MET A 82 -9.72 1.02 -0.03
N LYS A 83 -11.03 1.07 0.02
CA LYS A 83 -11.87 0.22 -0.79
C LYS A 83 -11.65 0.49 -2.28
N GLU A 84 -11.49 1.76 -2.65
CA GLU A 84 -11.22 2.10 -4.03
C GLU A 84 -9.84 1.63 -4.48
N LEU A 85 -8.87 1.61 -3.58
CA LEU A 85 -7.52 1.18 -3.93
C LEU A 85 -7.38 -0.34 -3.97
N SER A 86 -8.21 -1.05 -3.25
CA SER A 86 -8.10 -2.50 -3.16
C SER A 86 -8.60 -3.17 -4.41
N SER A 87 -8.13 -4.39 -4.65
CA SER A 87 -8.69 -5.22 -5.68
C SER A 87 -10.13 -5.49 -5.36
N LYS A 88 -10.94 -5.54 -6.39
CA LYS A 88 -12.37 -5.46 -6.20
C LYS A 88 -12.97 -6.60 -5.38
N GLU A 89 -12.46 -7.78 -5.48
CA GLU A 89 -13.13 -8.87 -4.79
C GLU A 89 -12.52 -9.18 -3.46
N ASP A 90 -11.44 -8.56 -3.09
CA ASP A 90 -10.76 -8.91 -1.87
C ASP A 90 -10.47 -7.73 -1.03
N THR A 91 -10.43 -7.93 0.24
CA THR A 91 -9.86 -6.95 1.11
C THR A 91 -8.38 -7.16 1.14
N SER A 92 -7.64 -6.10 1.19
CA SER A 92 -6.22 -6.23 1.32
C SER A 92 -5.76 -5.42 2.50
N GLU A 93 -4.59 -5.75 2.93
CA GLU A 93 -3.99 -5.06 4.05
C GLU A 93 -2.86 -4.19 3.65
#